data_0f5684791495f1d8128acd2d2560916d
#
_entry.id   0f5684791495f1d8128acd2d2560916d
#
_cell.length_a   1.000
_cell.length_b   1.000
_cell.length_c   1.000
_cell.angle_alpha   90.00
_cell.angle_beta   90.00
_cell.angle_gamma   90.00
#
_symmetry.space_group_name_H-M   'P 1'
#
loop_
_entity.id
_entity.type
_entity.pdbx_description
1 polymer ?
#
loop_
_entity_poly.entity_id
_entity_poly.type
_entity_poly.pdbx_seq_one_letter_code
_entity_poly.pdbx_strand_id
1 'polypeptide(L)'
;MKKIYPLLLDSVTPESTALNGFLKDNSLDDLIETYMGNLLGDKVFTFFQGNLPVTVKLSDTSSSTGRSCIKVSPDNETALPRYGCWGKERMLYILSAEEDASIWIGFKKNLTASDIYERCQSGTILEAMNEIGPEEGETFYIRPGVPFCLGTGVKYVEVSQNSPVEFNIEELDQLVEALDFIRLDATNPEYVAPEDCLFRMERVAITKPQTIAPDQTESFMVVLNLDNQTSLKVKDLRGYTEISDETCITLDSVYPGNANTRAAASRSNESRSNACNSSTNALNAGGSRCLVLIPHDIQELTIAPAQEGENPTSSFLRIYMCNIPEPPKPDEDEDDECDDDNHEHHCGCDAHHHHHDDCGCHHGEDGGGHLS
;
A
#
# COMPACT_ATOMS: atom_id res chain seq x y z
N MET A 1 -15.96 21.97 8.26
CA MET A 1 -15.61 20.55 8.45
C MET A 1 -14.86 20.42 9.76
N LYS A 2 -15.09 19.39 10.58
CA LYS A 2 -14.28 19.16 11.79
C LYS A 2 -12.87 18.77 11.34
N LYS A 3 -11.85 19.21 12.08
CA LYS A 3 -10.46 18.83 11.79
C LYS A 3 -10.26 17.33 12.00
N ILE A 4 -9.50 16.69 11.11
CA ILE A 4 -9.10 15.31 11.29
C ILE A 4 -8.05 15.19 12.41
N TYR A 5 -7.96 14.07 13.06
CA TYR A 5 -7.07 13.76 14.18
C TYR A 5 -6.42 12.38 13.97
N PRO A 6 -5.42 11.98 14.77
CA PRO A 6 -4.81 10.65 14.67
C PRO A 6 -5.85 9.53 14.80
N LEU A 7 -5.85 8.60 13.85
CA LEU A 7 -6.81 7.51 13.77
C LEU A 7 -6.20 6.21 14.33
N LEU A 8 -6.79 5.66 15.38
CA LEU A 8 -6.44 4.37 15.91
C LEU A 8 -7.06 3.29 15.01
N LEU A 9 -6.25 2.32 14.59
CA LEU A 9 -6.63 1.29 13.61
C LEU A 9 -6.07 -0.08 14.02
N ASP A 10 -6.69 -1.17 13.55
CA ASP A 10 -6.15 -2.53 13.64
C ASP A 10 -5.20 -2.85 12.48
N SER A 11 -5.46 -2.28 11.32
CA SER A 11 -4.66 -2.39 10.10
C SER A 11 -4.86 -1.13 9.26
N VAL A 12 -4.02 -0.89 8.27
CA VAL A 12 -4.23 0.15 7.27
C VAL A 12 -4.59 -0.52 5.95
N THR A 13 -5.87 -0.57 5.67
CA THR A 13 -6.46 -1.05 4.40
C THR A 13 -7.66 -0.16 4.07
N PRO A 14 -8.16 -0.11 2.84
CA PRO A 14 -9.34 0.68 2.50
C PRO A 14 -10.54 0.42 3.41
N GLU A 15 -10.74 -0.86 3.78
CA GLU A 15 -11.87 -1.31 4.60
C GLU A 15 -11.63 -1.15 6.12
N SER A 16 -10.42 -0.79 6.54
CA SER A 16 -10.11 -0.58 7.97
C SER A 16 -10.93 0.55 8.53
N THR A 17 -11.51 0.35 9.71
CA THR A 17 -12.34 1.35 10.36
C THR A 17 -11.62 2.05 11.51
N ALA A 18 -11.86 3.35 11.67
CA ALA A 18 -11.34 4.10 12.82
C ALA A 18 -11.95 3.58 14.13
N LEU A 19 -11.12 3.38 15.15
CA LEU A 19 -11.51 2.84 16.44
C LEU A 19 -11.77 3.90 17.51
N ASN A 20 -11.48 5.18 17.24
CA ASN A 20 -11.53 6.25 18.21
C ASN A 20 -12.33 7.45 17.73
N GLY A 21 -12.74 8.28 18.71
CA GLY A 21 -13.36 9.59 18.51
C GLY A 21 -14.67 9.59 17.74
N PHE A 22 -15.01 10.73 17.15
CA PHE A 22 -16.25 10.91 16.39
C PHE A 22 -16.20 10.28 14.96
N LEU A 23 -15.00 9.88 14.50
CA LEU A 23 -14.81 9.16 13.24
C LEU A 23 -14.86 7.64 13.41
N LYS A 24 -15.07 7.16 14.63
CA LYS A 24 -15.17 5.73 14.90
C LYS A 24 -16.18 5.07 13.97
N ASP A 25 -15.84 3.85 13.53
CA ASP A 25 -16.61 2.99 12.63
C ASP A 25 -16.72 3.51 11.16
N ASN A 26 -16.07 4.64 10.80
CA ASN A 26 -15.92 5.02 9.39
C ASN A 26 -14.72 4.28 8.78
N SER A 27 -14.86 3.82 7.54
CA SER A 27 -13.78 3.17 6.79
C SER A 27 -12.72 4.19 6.37
N LEU A 28 -11.49 3.73 6.13
CA LEU A 28 -10.44 4.61 5.59
C LEU A 28 -10.81 5.16 4.21
N ASP A 29 -11.49 4.40 3.38
CA ASP A 29 -11.97 4.85 2.08
C ASP A 29 -12.93 6.05 2.23
N ASP A 30 -13.96 5.95 3.08
CA ASP A 30 -14.89 7.05 3.36
C ASP A 30 -14.15 8.29 3.92
N LEU A 31 -13.14 8.06 4.75
CA LEU A 31 -12.35 9.14 5.35
C LEU A 31 -11.43 9.80 4.30
N ILE A 32 -10.86 9.04 3.38
CA ILE A 32 -10.06 9.58 2.27
C ILE A 32 -10.94 10.43 1.35
N GLU A 33 -12.13 9.95 0.98
CA GLU A 33 -13.08 10.75 0.20
C GLU A 33 -13.49 12.05 0.90
N THR A 34 -13.64 12.00 2.23
CA THR A 34 -14.08 13.15 3.03
C THR A 34 -12.97 14.17 3.27
N TYR A 35 -11.76 13.73 3.58
CA TYR A 35 -10.65 14.58 4.03
C TYR A 35 -9.57 14.79 2.97
N MET A 36 -9.54 13.97 1.92
CA MET A 36 -8.65 14.12 0.76
C MET A 36 -7.18 14.35 1.13
N GLY A 37 -6.58 15.41 0.61
CA GLY A 37 -5.20 15.80 0.90
C GLY A 37 -4.92 16.10 2.37
N ASN A 38 -5.92 16.52 3.15
CA ASN A 38 -5.74 16.72 4.61
C ASN A 38 -5.41 15.41 5.34
N LEU A 39 -5.87 14.26 4.81
CA LEU A 39 -5.54 12.95 5.35
C LEU A 39 -4.24 12.42 4.74
N LEU A 40 -4.13 12.34 3.41
CA LEU A 40 -3.03 11.67 2.73
C LEU A 40 -1.82 12.56 2.41
N GLY A 41 -2.01 13.89 2.33
CA GLY A 41 -1.12 14.85 1.67
C GLY A 41 -1.57 15.10 0.23
N ASP A 42 -1.59 16.35 -0.23
CA ASP A 42 -2.13 16.74 -1.53
C ASP A 42 -1.42 16.02 -2.69
N LYS A 43 -0.11 15.91 -2.61
CA LYS A 43 0.72 15.25 -3.62
C LYS A 43 0.40 13.75 -3.71
N VAL A 44 0.31 13.08 -2.57
CA VAL A 44 -0.06 11.65 -2.48
C VAL A 44 -1.48 11.43 -2.98
N PHE A 45 -2.44 12.23 -2.51
CA PHE A 45 -3.84 12.15 -2.92
C PHE A 45 -4.00 12.28 -4.43
N THR A 46 -3.32 13.25 -5.03
CA THR A 46 -3.38 13.50 -6.47
C THR A 46 -2.73 12.36 -7.26
N PHE A 47 -1.53 11.94 -6.88
CA PHE A 47 -0.80 10.89 -7.59
C PHE A 47 -1.53 9.54 -7.57
N PHE A 48 -2.08 9.14 -6.41
CA PHE A 48 -2.82 7.90 -6.26
C PHE A 48 -4.33 8.04 -6.54
N GLN A 49 -4.76 9.18 -7.11
CA GLN A 49 -6.13 9.45 -7.54
C GLN A 49 -7.17 9.20 -6.44
N GLY A 50 -6.87 9.61 -5.22
CA GLY A 50 -7.73 9.44 -4.07
C GLY A 50 -7.73 8.05 -3.44
N ASN A 51 -6.93 7.12 -3.93
CA ASN A 51 -6.83 5.79 -3.33
C ASN A 51 -5.78 5.76 -2.22
N LEU A 52 -6.00 4.89 -1.23
CA LEU A 52 -4.99 4.59 -0.22
C LEU A 52 -3.73 4.01 -0.92
N PRO A 53 -2.54 4.62 -0.76
CA PRO A 53 -1.36 4.21 -1.54
C PRO A 53 -0.73 2.91 -1.05
N VAL A 54 -0.75 2.67 0.25
CA VAL A 54 -0.13 1.49 0.88
C VAL A 54 -1.05 0.85 1.89
N THR A 55 -0.89 -0.44 2.07
CA THR A 55 -1.52 -1.19 3.16
C THR A 55 -0.48 -1.54 4.22
N VAL A 56 -0.90 -1.57 5.50
CA VAL A 56 -0.09 -2.03 6.62
C VAL A 56 -0.87 -3.11 7.36
N LYS A 57 -0.31 -4.31 7.42
CA LYS A 57 -0.95 -5.48 8.03
C LYS A 57 -0.01 -6.16 9.01
N LEU A 58 -0.55 -6.57 10.15
CA LEU A 58 0.12 -7.45 11.09
C LEU A 58 -0.33 -8.88 10.82
N SER A 59 0.61 -9.80 10.73
CA SER A 59 0.32 -11.20 10.39
C SER A 59 1.11 -12.16 11.26
N ASP A 60 0.51 -13.33 11.53
CA ASP A 60 1.09 -14.41 12.31
C ASP A 60 0.85 -15.74 11.60
N THR A 61 1.92 -16.41 11.21
CA THR A 61 1.87 -17.73 10.56
C THR A 61 2.07 -18.90 11.53
N SER A 62 2.23 -18.66 12.84
CA SER A 62 2.50 -19.71 13.85
C SER A 62 1.37 -20.76 13.95
N SER A 63 0.13 -20.37 13.64
CA SER A 63 -1.01 -21.29 13.62
C SER A 63 -1.34 -21.88 12.24
N SER A 64 -0.55 -21.55 11.22
CA SER A 64 -0.74 -22.05 9.86
C SER A 64 -0.39 -23.54 9.77
N THR A 65 -1.14 -24.30 8.98
CA THR A 65 -0.88 -25.75 8.78
C THR A 65 0.21 -26.04 7.74
N GLY A 66 0.88 -25.01 7.24
CA GLY A 66 1.94 -25.08 6.25
C GLY A 66 2.32 -23.70 5.77
N ARG A 67 3.27 -23.62 4.84
CA ARG A 67 3.67 -22.36 4.22
C ARG A 67 2.55 -21.71 3.40
N SER A 68 2.68 -20.42 3.15
CA SER A 68 1.83 -19.72 2.18
C SER A 68 2.07 -20.23 0.74
N CYS A 69 1.19 -19.90 -0.20
CA CYS A 69 1.49 -20.07 -1.64
C CYS A 69 2.66 -19.16 -2.06
N ILE A 70 3.28 -19.50 -3.19
CA ILE A 70 4.36 -18.70 -3.74
C ILE A 70 3.75 -17.58 -4.59
N LYS A 71 3.96 -16.36 -4.13
CA LYS A 71 3.35 -15.15 -4.68
C LYS A 71 4.35 -14.34 -5.49
N VAL A 72 3.85 -13.66 -6.53
CA VAL A 72 4.58 -12.66 -7.29
C VAL A 72 3.62 -11.56 -7.74
N SER A 73 4.10 -10.34 -7.82
CA SER A 73 3.31 -9.19 -8.27
C SER A 73 4.09 -8.39 -9.32
N PRO A 74 3.43 -7.79 -10.31
CA PRO A 74 4.08 -6.93 -11.29
C PRO A 74 4.48 -5.57 -10.68
N ASP A 75 5.34 -4.85 -11.41
CA ASP A 75 5.63 -3.43 -11.16
C ASP A 75 4.53 -2.51 -11.70
N ASN A 76 4.68 -1.20 -11.45
CA ASN A 76 3.72 -0.20 -11.92
C ASN A 76 3.66 -0.10 -13.45
N GLU A 77 4.79 -0.27 -14.14
CA GLU A 77 4.87 -0.16 -15.60
C GLU A 77 4.09 -1.29 -16.28
N THR A 78 4.09 -2.47 -15.68
CA THR A 78 3.32 -3.62 -16.15
C THR A 78 1.86 -3.56 -15.69
N ALA A 79 1.62 -3.20 -14.42
CA ALA A 79 0.30 -3.31 -13.81
C ALA A 79 -0.69 -2.25 -14.32
N LEU A 80 -0.26 -0.99 -14.44
CA LEU A 80 -1.13 0.11 -14.84
C LEU A 80 -1.76 -0.10 -16.22
N PRO A 81 -1.01 -0.39 -17.29
CA PRO A 81 -1.60 -0.58 -18.63
C PRO A 81 -2.35 -1.90 -18.77
N ARG A 82 -1.98 -2.95 -18.03
CA ARG A 82 -2.53 -4.30 -18.21
C ARG A 82 -3.74 -4.59 -17.33
N TYR A 83 -3.73 -4.08 -16.09
CA TYR A 83 -4.73 -4.41 -15.09
C TYR A 83 -5.49 -3.17 -14.59
N GLY A 84 -5.10 -1.96 -15.00
CA GLY A 84 -5.73 -0.72 -14.56
C GLY A 84 -5.53 -0.40 -13.07
N CYS A 85 -4.50 -0.95 -12.46
CA CYS A 85 -4.17 -0.73 -11.05
C CYS A 85 -2.65 -0.62 -10.85
N TRP A 86 -2.24 -0.17 -9.67
CA TRP A 86 -0.82 -0.09 -9.31
C TRP A 86 -0.19 -1.48 -9.24
N GLY A 87 1.13 -1.55 -9.44
CA GLY A 87 1.94 -2.71 -9.12
C GLY A 87 2.04 -2.94 -7.61
N LYS A 88 2.86 -3.89 -7.18
CA LYS A 88 2.99 -4.18 -5.76
C LYS A 88 4.42 -4.49 -5.36
N GLU A 89 5.09 -3.49 -4.82
CA GLU A 89 6.29 -3.67 -4.02
C GLU A 89 5.91 -3.79 -2.54
N ARG A 90 6.76 -4.43 -1.74
CA ARG A 90 6.47 -4.66 -0.33
C ARG A 90 7.72 -4.72 0.55
N MET A 91 7.51 -4.44 1.83
CA MET A 91 8.48 -4.65 2.89
C MET A 91 7.87 -5.51 3.98
N LEU A 92 8.66 -6.44 4.50
CA LEU A 92 8.33 -7.24 5.68
C LEU A 92 9.26 -6.81 6.81
N TYR A 93 8.70 -6.56 8.00
CA TYR A 93 9.45 -6.40 9.24
C TYR A 93 9.14 -7.58 10.15
N ILE A 94 10.15 -8.32 10.55
CA ILE A 94 9.99 -9.53 11.37
C ILE A 94 9.83 -9.13 12.84
N LEU A 95 8.67 -9.42 13.40
CA LEU A 95 8.37 -9.20 14.82
C LEU A 95 8.92 -10.32 15.69
N SER A 96 8.77 -11.56 15.25
CA SER A 96 9.39 -12.74 15.86
C SER A 96 9.40 -13.89 14.87
N ALA A 97 10.31 -14.84 15.05
CA ALA A 97 10.36 -16.09 14.30
C ALA A 97 10.65 -17.26 15.23
N GLU A 98 10.04 -18.41 14.97
CA GLU A 98 10.36 -19.67 15.62
C GLU A 98 11.71 -20.22 15.10
N GLU A 99 12.38 -21.09 15.84
CA GLU A 99 13.74 -21.56 15.51
C GLU A 99 13.84 -22.24 14.13
N ASP A 100 12.77 -22.89 13.68
CA ASP A 100 12.66 -23.60 12.42
C ASP A 100 11.85 -22.82 11.35
N ALA A 101 11.53 -21.57 11.63
CA ALA A 101 10.82 -20.74 10.67
C ALA A 101 11.68 -20.45 9.44
N SER A 102 11.06 -20.49 8.27
CA SER A 102 11.73 -20.18 6.99
C SER A 102 10.85 -19.27 6.14
N ILE A 103 11.51 -18.40 5.38
CA ILE A 103 10.91 -17.63 4.30
C ILE A 103 11.70 -17.88 3.01
N TRP A 104 11.04 -17.79 1.87
CA TRP A 104 11.69 -17.97 0.56
C TRP A 104 11.52 -16.71 -0.28
N ILE A 105 12.64 -16.15 -0.78
CA ILE A 105 12.63 -14.90 -1.58
C ILE A 105 13.56 -15.08 -2.79
N GLY A 106 12.98 -15.00 -4.00
CA GLY A 106 13.69 -15.06 -5.26
C GLY A 106 14.40 -16.39 -5.54
N PHE A 107 15.03 -16.50 -6.68
CA PHE A 107 15.69 -17.73 -7.14
C PHE A 107 17.19 -17.74 -6.81
N LYS A 108 17.72 -18.92 -6.46
CA LYS A 108 19.15 -19.16 -6.17
C LYS A 108 20.04 -19.02 -7.41
N LYS A 109 19.49 -19.22 -8.60
CA LYS A 109 20.18 -19.20 -9.90
C LYS A 109 19.26 -18.73 -10.99
N ASN A 110 19.83 -18.33 -12.11
CA ASN A 110 19.04 -18.00 -13.29
C ASN A 110 18.24 -19.21 -13.74
N LEU A 111 16.99 -19.01 -14.03
CA LEU A 111 16.05 -20.00 -14.56
C LEU A 111 15.50 -19.51 -15.89
N THR A 112 15.06 -20.44 -16.72
CA THR A 112 14.23 -20.12 -17.87
C THR A 112 12.75 -20.21 -17.52
N ALA A 113 11.88 -19.64 -18.33
CA ALA A 113 10.43 -19.79 -18.18
C ALA A 113 10.02 -21.28 -18.18
N SER A 114 10.68 -22.12 -19.00
CA SER A 114 10.44 -23.57 -19.03
C SER A 114 10.86 -24.24 -17.71
N ASP A 115 12.02 -23.85 -17.15
CA ASP A 115 12.46 -24.40 -15.85
C ASP A 115 11.45 -24.09 -14.74
N ILE A 116 10.92 -22.86 -14.71
CA ILE A 116 9.92 -22.46 -13.71
C ILE A 116 8.64 -23.28 -13.91
N TYR A 117 8.15 -23.35 -15.14
CA TYR A 117 6.94 -24.10 -15.45
C TYR A 117 7.05 -25.58 -15.04
N GLU A 118 8.15 -26.26 -15.41
CA GLU A 118 8.39 -27.66 -15.05
C GLU A 118 8.49 -27.87 -13.53
N ARG A 119 9.14 -26.93 -12.82
CA ARG A 119 9.28 -26.99 -11.36
C ARG A 119 7.96 -26.72 -10.65
N CYS A 120 7.15 -25.79 -11.11
CA CYS A 120 5.82 -25.58 -10.58
C CYS A 120 4.93 -26.80 -10.82
N GLN A 121 4.96 -27.36 -12.01
CA GLN A 121 4.19 -28.58 -12.34
C GLN A 121 4.61 -29.80 -11.50
N SER A 122 5.91 -29.95 -11.22
CA SER A 122 6.44 -31.05 -10.39
C SER A 122 6.42 -30.75 -8.88
N GLY A 123 6.04 -29.56 -8.44
CA GLY A 123 6.04 -29.15 -7.04
C GLY A 123 7.44 -28.94 -6.44
N THR A 124 8.47 -28.74 -7.28
CA THR A 124 9.88 -28.60 -6.85
C THR A 124 10.40 -27.18 -6.93
N ILE A 125 9.55 -26.18 -7.13
CA ILE A 125 9.95 -24.78 -7.33
C ILE A 125 10.66 -24.19 -6.10
N LEU A 126 10.27 -24.56 -4.88
CA LEU A 126 10.91 -24.10 -3.65
C LEU A 126 12.40 -24.48 -3.56
N GLU A 127 12.81 -25.63 -4.12
CA GLU A 127 14.21 -26.06 -4.14
C GLU A 127 15.09 -25.07 -4.91
N ALA A 128 14.50 -24.33 -5.85
CA ALA A 128 15.19 -23.31 -6.63
C ALA A 128 15.19 -21.93 -5.98
N MET A 129 14.40 -21.71 -4.94
CA MET A 129 14.28 -20.41 -4.24
C MET A 129 15.30 -20.30 -3.11
N ASN A 130 15.67 -19.05 -2.76
CA ASN A 130 16.51 -18.77 -1.58
C ASN A 130 15.69 -19.00 -0.33
N GLU A 131 16.11 -19.92 0.52
CA GLU A 131 15.55 -20.17 1.84
C GLU A 131 16.34 -19.39 2.88
N ILE A 132 15.62 -18.69 3.76
CA ILE A 132 16.17 -17.77 4.76
C ILE A 132 15.50 -18.10 6.10
N GLY A 133 16.27 -18.28 7.16
CA GLY A 133 15.79 -18.26 8.53
C GLY A 133 15.68 -16.80 8.99
N PRO A 134 14.47 -16.25 9.15
CA PRO A 134 14.33 -14.85 9.52
C PRO A 134 14.60 -14.63 11.00
N GLU A 135 15.21 -13.49 11.35
CA GLU A 135 15.45 -13.08 12.72
C GLU A 135 14.57 -11.89 13.13
N GLU A 136 14.28 -11.78 14.43
CA GLU A 136 13.54 -10.63 14.98
C GLU A 136 14.25 -9.32 14.66
N GLY A 137 13.49 -8.35 14.16
CA GLY A 137 14.00 -7.02 13.80
C GLY A 137 14.56 -6.91 12.39
N GLU A 138 14.68 -8.00 11.65
CA GLU A 138 15.06 -7.95 10.25
C GLU A 138 13.95 -7.36 9.38
N THR A 139 14.38 -6.73 8.29
CA THR A 139 13.49 -6.17 7.26
C THR A 139 13.85 -6.79 5.93
N PHE A 140 12.85 -7.21 5.17
CA PHE A 140 13.02 -7.72 3.81
C PHE A 140 12.24 -6.83 2.83
N TYR A 141 12.93 -6.35 1.79
CA TYR A 141 12.29 -5.70 0.66
C TYR A 141 12.07 -6.72 -0.45
N ILE A 142 10.83 -6.83 -0.91
CA ILE A 142 10.44 -7.75 -1.98
C ILE A 142 10.07 -6.90 -3.19
N ARG A 143 10.99 -6.89 -4.14
CA ARG A 143 10.86 -6.16 -5.42
C ARG A 143 9.75 -6.78 -6.27
N PRO A 144 9.01 -5.99 -7.04
CA PRO A 144 8.11 -6.53 -8.06
C PRO A 144 8.81 -7.54 -8.98
N GLY A 145 8.10 -8.59 -9.36
CA GLY A 145 8.62 -9.70 -10.16
C GLY A 145 9.42 -10.74 -9.36
N VAL A 146 9.77 -10.49 -8.09
CA VAL A 146 10.46 -11.45 -7.24
C VAL A 146 9.44 -12.37 -6.56
N PRO A 147 9.48 -13.69 -6.80
CA PRO A 147 8.60 -14.64 -6.12
C PRO A 147 9.01 -14.80 -4.65
N PHE A 148 8.02 -14.92 -3.76
CA PHE A 148 8.26 -15.16 -2.34
C PHE A 148 7.17 -16.02 -1.73
N CYS A 149 7.49 -16.67 -0.61
CA CYS A 149 6.50 -17.27 0.29
C CYS A 149 7.02 -17.30 1.73
N LEU A 150 6.10 -17.45 2.66
CA LEU A 150 6.35 -17.47 4.09
C LEU A 150 6.01 -18.84 4.66
N GLY A 151 6.91 -19.38 5.45
CA GLY A 151 6.69 -20.58 6.23
C GLY A 151 5.80 -20.34 7.43
N THR A 152 5.70 -21.36 8.29
CA THR A 152 5.05 -21.25 9.61
C THR A 152 5.97 -20.58 10.61
N GLY A 153 5.44 -20.13 11.73
CA GLY A 153 6.23 -19.64 12.86
C GLY A 153 6.78 -18.20 12.69
N VAL A 154 6.28 -17.43 11.72
CA VAL A 154 6.73 -16.05 11.50
C VAL A 154 5.63 -15.06 11.86
N LYS A 155 5.95 -14.09 12.74
CA LYS A 155 5.13 -12.90 12.99
C LYS A 155 5.78 -11.69 12.34
N TYR A 156 5.02 -10.93 11.57
CA TYR A 156 5.59 -9.84 10.78
C TYR A 156 4.59 -8.72 10.53
N VAL A 157 5.14 -7.56 10.23
CA VAL A 157 4.40 -6.43 9.64
C VAL A 157 4.68 -6.45 8.15
N GLU A 158 3.62 -6.45 7.33
CA GLU A 158 3.72 -6.23 5.90
C GLU A 158 3.28 -4.81 5.56
N VAL A 159 4.13 -4.08 4.88
CA VAL A 159 3.81 -2.82 4.21
C VAL A 159 3.92 -3.08 2.72
N SER A 160 2.86 -2.84 1.98
CA SER A 160 2.84 -3.05 0.53
C SER A 160 2.03 -2.00 -0.20
N GLN A 161 2.36 -1.72 -1.46
CA GLN A 161 1.48 -0.92 -2.31
C GLN A 161 0.06 -1.51 -2.28
N ASN A 162 -0.93 -0.63 -2.22
CA ASN A 162 -2.34 -1.04 -2.24
C ASN A 162 -2.73 -1.46 -3.66
N SER A 163 -2.53 -2.73 -3.96
CA SER A 163 -2.84 -3.33 -5.24
C SER A 163 -3.50 -4.70 -5.06
N PRO A 164 -4.54 -5.01 -5.82
CA PRO A 164 -5.17 -6.32 -5.82
C PRO A 164 -4.37 -7.35 -6.62
N VAL A 165 -3.42 -6.92 -7.46
CA VAL A 165 -2.72 -7.81 -8.41
C VAL A 165 -1.59 -8.57 -7.73
N GLU A 166 -1.83 -9.85 -7.54
CA GLU A 166 -0.90 -10.81 -6.98
C GLU A 166 -1.20 -12.20 -7.53
N PHE A 167 -0.19 -12.90 -8.00
CA PHE A 167 -0.30 -14.19 -8.67
C PHE A 167 0.32 -15.30 -7.83
N ASN A 168 -0.38 -16.43 -7.73
CA ASN A 168 0.14 -17.65 -7.16
C ASN A 168 0.78 -18.49 -8.26
N ILE A 169 2.11 -18.57 -8.31
CA ILE A 169 2.82 -19.29 -9.37
C ILE A 169 2.75 -20.82 -9.24
N GLU A 170 2.15 -21.36 -8.20
CA GLU A 170 1.87 -22.79 -8.08
C GLU A 170 0.58 -23.19 -8.83
N GLU A 171 -0.23 -22.21 -9.24
CA GLU A 171 -1.38 -22.38 -10.12
C GLU A 171 -0.96 -22.06 -11.58
N LEU A 172 -1.03 -23.06 -12.46
CA LEU A 172 -0.42 -22.98 -13.79
C LEU A 172 -1.00 -21.89 -14.69
N ASP A 173 -2.28 -21.56 -14.55
CA ASP A 173 -2.92 -20.45 -15.25
C ASP A 173 -2.38 -19.10 -14.79
N GLN A 174 -2.24 -18.91 -13.50
CA GLN A 174 -1.64 -17.69 -12.91
C GLN A 174 -0.13 -17.61 -13.19
N LEU A 175 0.58 -18.75 -13.21
CA LEU A 175 1.98 -18.79 -13.60
C LEU A 175 2.19 -18.30 -15.02
N VAL A 176 1.38 -18.78 -15.99
CA VAL A 176 1.51 -18.36 -17.39
C VAL A 176 1.39 -16.83 -17.52
N GLU A 177 0.48 -16.23 -16.78
CA GLU A 177 0.32 -14.77 -16.70
C GLU A 177 1.57 -14.10 -16.11
N ALA A 178 2.09 -14.66 -15.00
CA ALA A 178 3.23 -14.13 -14.27
C ALA A 178 4.56 -14.24 -15.04
N LEU A 179 4.69 -15.16 -15.99
CA LEU A 179 5.93 -15.35 -16.78
C LEU A 179 6.35 -14.09 -17.55
N ASP A 180 5.43 -13.18 -17.82
CA ASP A 180 5.71 -11.93 -18.52
C ASP A 180 6.49 -10.90 -17.66
N PHE A 181 6.44 -11.03 -16.35
CA PHE A 181 7.08 -10.07 -15.42
C PHE A 181 7.87 -10.72 -14.28
N ILE A 182 7.80 -12.03 -14.11
CA ILE A 182 8.60 -12.73 -13.10
C ILE A 182 10.10 -12.59 -13.40
N ARG A 183 10.89 -12.28 -12.38
CA ARG A 183 12.34 -12.20 -12.51
C ARG A 183 12.94 -13.59 -12.60
N LEU A 184 13.58 -13.87 -13.74
CA LEU A 184 14.19 -15.17 -14.05
C LEU A 184 15.63 -15.29 -13.54
N ASP A 185 16.27 -14.17 -13.26
CA ASP A 185 17.63 -14.13 -12.78
C ASP A 185 17.75 -14.49 -11.30
N ALA A 186 18.94 -14.98 -10.93
CA ALA A 186 19.28 -15.16 -9.52
C ALA A 186 19.10 -13.85 -8.75
N THR A 187 18.35 -13.92 -7.67
CA THR A 187 18.02 -12.76 -6.85
C THR A 187 18.59 -12.96 -5.45
N ASN A 188 19.42 -12.04 -4.99
CA ASN A 188 19.79 -11.99 -3.59
C ASN A 188 18.67 -11.31 -2.80
N PRO A 189 18.33 -11.81 -1.60
CA PRO A 189 17.39 -11.13 -0.71
C PRO A 189 17.86 -9.70 -0.40
N GLU A 190 16.94 -8.76 -0.45
CA GLU A 190 17.21 -7.35 -0.17
C GLU A 190 16.64 -6.99 1.21
N TYR A 191 17.46 -6.37 2.06
CA TYR A 191 17.10 -6.01 3.43
C TYR A 191 16.72 -4.53 3.58
N VAL A 192 16.95 -3.74 2.54
CA VAL A 192 16.71 -2.30 2.51
C VAL A 192 15.97 -1.94 1.21
N ALA A 193 14.94 -1.13 1.31
CA ALA A 193 14.26 -0.61 0.13
C ALA A 193 15.20 0.29 -0.68
N PRO A 194 15.13 0.25 -2.02
CA PRO A 194 15.91 1.12 -2.89
C PRO A 194 15.51 2.60 -2.68
N GLU A 195 16.39 3.51 -3.10
CA GLU A 195 16.18 4.95 -2.89
C GLU A 195 14.91 5.49 -3.58
N ASP A 196 14.52 4.90 -4.68
CA ASP A 196 13.33 5.25 -5.48
C ASP A 196 12.02 4.60 -5.01
N CYS A 197 12.05 3.75 -3.98
CA CYS A 197 10.83 3.17 -3.41
C CYS A 197 9.86 4.26 -2.94
N LEU A 198 8.56 4.10 -3.25
CA LEU A 198 7.52 5.09 -2.97
C LEU A 198 7.18 5.23 -1.47
N PHE A 199 7.61 4.32 -0.63
CA PHE A 199 7.39 4.37 0.81
C PHE A 199 8.63 3.96 1.59
N ARG A 200 8.66 4.35 2.86
CA ARG A 200 9.70 3.96 3.82
C ARG A 200 9.08 3.33 5.04
N MET A 201 9.80 2.36 5.59
CA MET A 201 9.53 1.77 6.88
C MET A 201 10.81 1.84 7.72
N GLU A 202 10.76 2.54 8.83
CA GLU A 202 11.90 2.82 9.68
C GLU A 202 11.62 2.41 11.13
N ARG A 203 12.56 1.74 11.76
CA ARG A 203 12.53 1.52 13.20
C ARG A 203 13.13 2.73 13.91
N VAL A 204 12.34 3.36 14.78
CA VAL A 204 12.74 4.51 15.57
C VAL A 204 12.75 4.13 17.05
N ALA A 205 13.85 4.43 17.73
CA ALA A 205 13.97 4.27 19.19
C ALA A 205 14.00 5.65 19.87
N ILE A 206 13.18 5.82 20.90
CA ILE A 206 13.08 7.06 21.66
C ILE A 206 13.30 6.83 23.15
N THR A 207 14.00 7.75 23.79
CA THR A 207 14.21 7.78 25.26
C THR A 207 13.51 8.97 25.92
N LYS A 208 13.02 9.90 25.13
CA LYS A 208 12.31 11.11 25.57
C LYS A 208 11.27 11.50 24.52
N PRO A 209 10.28 12.33 24.87
CA PRO A 209 9.31 12.84 23.90
C PRO A 209 9.99 13.46 22.68
N GLN A 210 9.47 13.14 21.50
CA GLN A 210 9.86 13.73 20.22
C GLN A 210 8.67 14.45 19.61
N THR A 211 8.89 15.65 19.10
CA THR A 211 7.90 16.40 18.35
C THR A 211 8.19 16.24 16.87
N ILE A 212 7.16 15.96 16.09
CA ILE A 212 7.19 15.88 14.63
C ILE A 212 6.12 16.80 14.05
N ALA A 213 6.35 17.26 12.83
CA ALA A 213 5.45 18.10 12.07
C ALA A 213 5.04 17.35 10.78
N PRO A 214 3.96 16.57 10.82
CA PRO A 214 3.53 15.76 9.66
C PRO A 214 3.20 16.59 8.41
N ASP A 215 2.67 17.80 8.58
CA ASP A 215 2.36 18.75 7.50
C ASP A 215 3.60 19.26 6.73
N GLN A 216 4.80 19.07 7.28
CA GLN A 216 6.07 19.36 6.61
C GLN A 216 6.65 18.17 5.84
N THR A 217 5.94 17.05 5.82
CA THR A 217 6.27 15.86 5.03
C THR A 217 5.44 15.80 3.76
N GLU A 218 5.74 14.86 2.86
CA GLU A 218 4.93 14.69 1.64
C GLU A 218 3.63 13.90 1.89
N SER A 219 3.48 13.26 3.07
CA SER A 219 2.39 12.31 3.29
C SER A 219 1.92 12.22 4.74
N PHE A 220 0.82 11.50 4.92
CA PHE A 220 0.44 10.89 6.19
C PHE A 220 1.56 9.98 6.73
N MET A 221 1.43 9.61 7.98
CA MET A 221 2.37 8.71 8.65
C MET A 221 1.61 7.60 9.37
N VAL A 222 2.15 6.40 9.38
CA VAL A 222 1.66 5.30 10.21
C VAL A 222 2.70 4.99 11.27
N VAL A 223 2.27 4.88 12.52
CA VAL A 223 3.10 4.52 13.66
C VAL A 223 2.59 3.22 14.27
N LEU A 224 3.49 2.26 14.45
CA LEU A 224 3.23 0.98 15.10
C LEU A 224 4.16 0.84 16.31
N ASN A 225 3.59 0.63 17.51
CA ASN A 225 4.38 0.43 18.73
C ASN A 225 5.03 -0.95 18.74
N LEU A 226 6.37 -0.98 18.76
CA LEU A 226 7.18 -2.21 18.84
C LEU A 226 7.62 -2.56 20.26
N ASP A 227 7.43 -1.65 21.22
CA ASP A 227 7.88 -1.89 22.58
C ASP A 227 7.03 -2.99 23.24
N ASN A 228 7.69 -3.99 23.81
CA ASN A 228 7.02 -5.10 24.48
C ASN A 228 6.76 -4.86 25.98
N GLN A 229 7.21 -3.76 26.52
CA GLN A 229 7.12 -3.43 27.96
C GLN A 229 6.30 -2.19 28.25
N THR A 230 6.27 -1.23 27.33
CA THR A 230 5.63 0.07 27.54
C THR A 230 4.71 0.45 26.39
N SER A 231 3.63 1.16 26.70
CA SER A 231 2.80 1.77 25.69
C SER A 231 3.45 3.03 25.12
N LEU A 232 3.15 3.38 23.88
CA LEU A 232 3.59 4.59 23.23
C LEU A 232 2.46 5.62 23.24
N LYS A 233 2.73 6.86 23.68
CA LYS A 233 1.77 7.96 23.62
C LYS A 233 1.97 8.78 22.36
N VAL A 234 0.88 9.00 21.64
CA VAL A 234 0.81 9.88 20.45
C VAL A 234 -0.17 11.00 20.76
N LYS A 235 0.31 12.24 20.76
CA LYS A 235 -0.49 13.41 21.12
C LYS A 235 -0.42 14.49 20.05
N ASP A 236 -1.60 14.86 19.53
CA ASP A 236 -1.78 16.02 18.66
C ASP A 236 -1.76 17.31 19.52
N LEU A 237 -0.89 18.26 19.17
CA LEU A 237 -0.66 19.49 19.94
C LEU A 237 -1.46 20.71 19.42
N ARG A 238 -2.35 20.54 18.46
CA ARG A 238 -3.15 21.63 17.86
C ARG A 238 -4.11 22.30 18.84
N GLY A 239 -3.64 22.86 19.93
CA GLY A 239 -4.35 23.86 20.76
C GLY A 239 -5.76 23.48 21.26
N TYR A 240 -6.07 22.21 21.42
CA TYR A 240 -7.34 21.78 22.03
C TYR A 240 -7.33 22.12 23.51
N THR A 241 -8.35 22.86 23.98
CA THR A 241 -8.49 23.27 25.38
C THR A 241 -8.85 22.10 26.30
N GLU A 242 -9.33 20.97 25.73
CA GLU A 242 -9.61 19.74 26.46
C GLU A 242 -8.84 18.59 25.82
N ILE A 243 -8.12 17.84 26.64
CA ILE A 243 -7.47 16.59 26.24
C ILE A 243 -8.58 15.54 26.13
N SER A 244 -9.02 15.25 24.90
CA SER A 244 -9.92 14.13 24.61
C SER A 244 -9.11 12.90 24.19
N ASP A 245 -9.74 11.72 24.20
CA ASP A 245 -9.14 10.49 23.64
C ASP A 245 -8.73 10.65 22.17
N GLU A 246 -9.30 11.63 21.46
CA GLU A 246 -9.02 11.97 20.07
C GLU A 246 -7.67 12.63 19.87
N THR A 247 -7.19 13.38 20.88
CA THR A 247 -5.93 14.15 20.82
C THR A 247 -4.75 13.47 21.50
N CYS A 248 -5.01 12.46 22.33
CA CYS A 248 -3.97 11.67 23.00
C CYS A 248 -4.32 10.19 22.94
N ILE A 249 -3.59 9.46 22.12
CA ILE A 249 -3.76 8.03 21.92
C ILE A 249 -2.63 7.30 22.64
N THR A 250 -2.98 6.26 23.41
CA THR A 250 -2.02 5.30 23.95
C THR A 250 -2.05 4.05 23.10
N LEU A 251 -0.91 3.70 22.49
CA LEU A 251 -0.72 2.52 21.67
C LEU A 251 -0.17 1.39 22.53
N ASP A 252 -0.88 0.28 22.57
CA ASP A 252 -0.43 -0.95 23.21
C ASP A 252 0.75 -1.57 22.43
N SER A 253 1.47 -2.48 23.08
CA SER A 253 2.54 -3.24 22.42
C SER A 253 1.98 -4.19 21.36
N VAL A 254 2.69 -4.32 20.25
CA VAL A 254 2.46 -5.37 19.24
C VAL A 254 2.78 -6.77 19.79
N TYR A 255 3.61 -6.83 20.84
CA TYR A 255 3.89 -8.07 21.58
C TYR A 255 2.98 -8.14 22.80
N PRO A 256 1.89 -8.93 22.78
CA PRO A 256 1.04 -9.09 23.96
C PRO A 256 1.90 -9.67 25.09
N GLY A 257 2.13 -8.88 26.13
CA GLY A 257 2.77 -9.35 27.35
C GLY A 257 2.06 -10.61 27.84
N ASN A 258 2.76 -11.53 28.52
CA ASN A 258 2.25 -12.79 29.08
C ASN A 258 1.02 -12.57 29.99
N ALA A 259 -0.08 -12.13 29.43
CA ALA A 259 -1.37 -12.11 30.08
C ALA A 259 -1.95 -13.51 30.00
N ASN A 260 -1.83 -14.25 31.12
CA ASN A 260 -2.63 -15.43 31.38
C ASN A 260 -4.13 -15.10 31.28
N THR A 261 -4.66 -15.06 30.09
CA THR A 261 -6.10 -15.02 29.81
C THR A 261 -6.44 -16.05 28.76
N ARG A 262 -6.81 -17.22 29.26
CA ARG A 262 -7.58 -18.21 28.50
C ARG A 262 -8.90 -17.57 28.06
N ALA A 263 -8.98 -17.13 26.81
CA ALA A 263 -10.24 -16.87 26.16
C ALA A 263 -10.66 -18.14 25.40
N ALA A 264 -11.85 -18.61 25.69
CA ALA A 264 -12.44 -19.83 25.14
C ALA A 264 -12.69 -19.69 23.66
N ALA A 265 -12.12 -20.60 22.87
CA ALA A 265 -12.41 -20.73 21.44
C ALA A 265 -13.84 -21.22 21.25
N SER A 266 -14.71 -20.44 20.65
CA SER A 266 -15.96 -20.89 20.07
C SER A 266 -15.70 -21.43 18.66
N ARG A 267 -15.95 -22.73 18.52
CA ARG A 267 -15.90 -23.42 17.22
C ARG A 267 -17.15 -23.06 16.40
N SER A 268 -16.96 -22.57 15.18
CA SER A 268 -17.97 -22.68 14.13
C SER A 268 -17.38 -23.39 12.92
N ASN A 269 -18.02 -24.51 12.57
CA ASN A 269 -17.75 -25.26 11.34
C ASN A 269 -18.26 -24.47 10.14
N GLU A 270 -17.41 -24.22 9.17
CA GLU A 270 -17.85 -23.95 7.80
C GLU A 270 -16.95 -24.61 6.76
N SER A 271 -17.61 -24.99 5.69
CA SER A 271 -17.27 -25.95 4.68
C SER A 271 -16.09 -25.56 3.78
N ARG A 272 -15.32 -26.61 3.39
CA ARG A 272 -14.18 -26.58 2.47
C ARG A 272 -14.57 -26.09 1.08
N SER A 273 -13.95 -25.03 0.62
CA SER A 273 -13.66 -24.78 -0.79
C SER A 273 -12.14 -24.62 -0.96
N ASN A 274 -11.58 -25.29 -1.99
CA ASN A 274 -10.16 -25.26 -2.30
C ASN A 274 -9.80 -23.92 -2.96
N ALA A 275 -9.70 -22.88 -2.15
CA ALA A 275 -8.96 -21.67 -2.50
C ALA A 275 -7.67 -21.71 -1.67
N CYS A 276 -6.54 -21.33 -2.25
CA CYS A 276 -5.31 -21.09 -1.53
C CYS A 276 -5.62 -20.01 -0.47
N ASN A 277 -6.08 -20.46 0.70
CA ASN A 277 -6.35 -19.57 1.81
C ASN A 277 -4.99 -19.07 2.29
N SER A 278 -4.67 -17.83 1.98
CA SER A 278 -3.73 -17.03 2.74
C SER A 278 -4.30 -16.83 4.14
N SER A 279 -4.34 -17.93 4.93
CA SER A 279 -4.69 -17.86 6.34
C SER A 279 -3.52 -17.30 7.13
N THR A 280 -3.14 -16.07 6.81
CA THR A 280 -2.45 -15.23 7.76
C THR A 280 -3.53 -14.84 8.78
N ASN A 281 -3.54 -15.51 9.93
CA ASN A 281 -4.37 -15.05 11.03
C ASN A 281 -3.87 -13.67 11.40
N ALA A 282 -4.68 -12.65 11.18
CA ALA A 282 -4.37 -11.33 11.68
C ALA A 282 -4.16 -11.43 13.20
N LEU A 283 -3.06 -10.89 13.72
CA LEU A 283 -2.75 -10.84 15.16
C LEU A 283 -3.88 -10.21 15.98
N ASN A 284 -4.86 -9.62 15.33
CA ASN A 284 -5.91 -8.79 15.89
C ASN A 284 -7.23 -9.51 16.19
N ALA A 285 -7.25 -10.82 16.38
CA ALA A 285 -8.46 -11.51 16.89
C ALA A 285 -8.93 -11.01 18.29
N GLY A 286 -8.34 -9.93 18.82
CA GLY A 286 -8.63 -9.35 20.12
C GLY A 286 -8.44 -7.84 20.24
N GLY A 287 -8.39 -7.06 19.12
CA GLY A 287 -8.39 -5.59 19.16
C GLY A 287 -7.13 -4.99 19.79
N SER A 288 -5.96 -5.36 19.32
CA SER A 288 -4.70 -4.78 19.77
C SER A 288 -4.57 -3.34 19.25
N ARG A 289 -4.58 -2.35 20.15
CA ARG A 289 -4.51 -0.92 19.84
C ARG A 289 -3.06 -0.48 19.65
N CYS A 290 -2.34 -1.09 18.70
CA CYS A 290 -0.90 -0.88 18.54
C CYS A 290 -0.52 0.01 17.35
N LEU A 291 -1.50 0.42 16.50
CA LEU A 291 -1.27 1.15 15.27
C LEU A 291 -2.10 2.43 15.21
N VAL A 292 -1.48 3.53 14.78
CA VAL A 292 -2.13 4.82 14.54
C VAL A 292 -1.74 5.35 13.17
N LEU A 293 -2.74 5.82 12.40
CA LEU A 293 -2.53 6.62 11.22
C LEU A 293 -2.61 8.10 11.61
N ILE A 294 -1.56 8.84 11.32
CA ILE A 294 -1.41 10.26 11.59
C ILE A 294 -1.68 11.00 10.28
N PRO A 295 -2.78 11.77 10.19
CA PRO A 295 -3.10 12.58 9.02
C PRO A 295 -2.03 13.61 8.70
N HIS A 296 -1.87 13.93 7.42
CA HIS A 296 -0.91 14.93 6.94
C HIS A 296 -1.18 16.35 7.49
N ASP A 297 -2.45 16.75 7.66
CA ASP A 297 -2.84 18.10 8.14
C ASP A 297 -2.47 18.38 9.62
N ILE A 298 -1.79 17.46 10.31
CA ILE A 298 -1.36 17.66 11.67
C ILE A 298 -0.07 18.47 11.71
N GLN A 299 -0.14 19.70 12.25
CA GLN A 299 0.99 20.64 12.28
C GLN A 299 2.04 20.25 13.31
N GLU A 300 1.62 19.71 14.45
CA GLU A 300 2.53 19.36 15.53
C GLU A 300 2.00 18.16 16.32
N LEU A 301 2.84 17.13 16.43
CA LEU A 301 2.54 15.89 17.12
C LEU A 301 3.71 15.52 18.04
N THR A 302 3.40 15.07 19.25
CA THR A 302 4.40 14.50 20.14
C THR A 302 4.23 13.00 20.25
N ILE A 303 5.33 12.25 20.04
CA ILE A 303 5.42 10.83 20.33
C ILE A 303 6.32 10.64 21.55
N ALA A 304 5.83 9.93 22.56
CA ALA A 304 6.52 9.74 23.82
C ALA A 304 6.34 8.32 24.38
N PRO A 305 7.31 7.79 25.14
CA PRO A 305 7.07 6.63 25.99
C PRO A 305 5.90 6.89 26.96
N ALA A 306 5.04 5.90 27.16
CA ALA A 306 3.89 6.06 28.06
C ALA A 306 4.28 6.03 29.54
N GLN A 307 5.41 5.41 29.88
CA GLN A 307 5.95 5.37 31.24
C GLN A 307 7.04 6.42 31.40
N GLU A 308 6.97 7.17 32.48
CA GLU A 308 8.05 8.05 32.92
C GLU A 308 9.01 7.26 33.80
N GLY A 309 10.28 7.28 33.51
CA GLY A 309 11.31 6.57 34.25
C GLY A 309 12.69 7.17 33.98
N GLU A 310 13.72 6.73 34.74
CA GLU A 310 15.07 7.27 34.59
C GLU A 310 15.67 6.98 33.19
N ASN A 311 15.21 5.93 32.47
CA ASN A 311 15.62 5.62 31.08
C ASN A 311 14.49 4.88 30.35
N PRO A 312 13.33 5.49 30.06
CA PRO A 312 12.30 4.84 29.26
C PRO A 312 12.79 4.75 27.82
N THR A 313 12.99 3.54 27.31
CA THR A 313 13.28 3.33 25.89
C THR A 313 12.06 2.70 25.25
N SER A 314 11.48 3.36 24.27
CA SER A 314 10.42 2.80 23.45
C SER A 314 10.86 2.76 22.00
N SER A 315 10.41 1.77 21.26
CA SER A 315 10.66 1.67 19.83
C SER A 315 9.36 1.50 19.05
N PHE A 316 9.31 2.08 17.86
CA PHE A 316 8.17 1.98 16.96
C PHE A 316 8.62 1.90 15.50
N LEU A 317 7.77 1.36 14.65
CA LEU A 317 7.90 1.51 13.21
C LEU A 317 7.22 2.81 12.79
N ARG A 318 7.90 3.56 11.94
CA ARG A 318 7.39 4.71 11.23
C ARG A 318 7.29 4.38 9.75
N ILE A 319 6.11 4.51 9.18
CA ILE A 319 5.83 4.22 7.77
C ILE A 319 5.26 5.49 7.13
N TYR A 320 5.79 5.90 5.99
CA TYR A 320 5.36 7.10 5.29
C TYR A 320 5.67 7.01 3.80
N MET A 321 4.96 7.80 2.99
CA MET A 321 5.22 7.91 1.55
C MET A 321 6.39 8.87 1.30
N CYS A 322 7.15 8.59 0.26
CA CYS A 322 8.25 9.44 -0.22
C CYS A 322 8.41 9.25 -1.73
N ASN A 323 9.25 10.08 -2.36
CA ASN A 323 9.56 9.98 -3.80
C ASN A 323 8.32 10.00 -4.69
N ILE A 324 7.24 10.67 -4.25
CA ILE A 324 6.04 10.80 -5.06
C ILE A 324 6.37 11.71 -6.24
N PRO A 325 6.18 11.24 -7.48
CA PRO A 325 6.44 12.06 -8.65
C PRO A 325 5.60 13.34 -8.65
N GLU A 326 6.16 14.43 -9.19
CA GLU A 326 5.37 15.63 -9.44
C GLU A 326 4.29 15.30 -10.47
N PRO A 327 3.06 15.78 -10.28
CA PRO A 327 2.05 15.68 -11.34
C PRO A 327 2.59 16.39 -12.59
N PRO A 328 2.30 15.88 -13.79
CA PRO A 328 2.66 16.57 -15.01
C PRO A 328 2.10 18.00 -14.93
N LYS A 329 2.94 19.00 -15.19
CA LYS A 329 2.44 20.37 -15.32
C LYS A 329 1.38 20.35 -16.40
N PRO A 330 0.22 21.03 -16.20
CA PRO A 330 -0.69 21.25 -17.30
C PRO A 330 0.15 21.89 -18.41
N ASP A 331 0.04 21.34 -19.62
CA ASP A 331 0.69 21.91 -20.78
C ASP A 331 0.34 23.42 -20.75
N GLU A 332 1.37 24.25 -20.55
CA GLU A 332 1.23 25.69 -20.78
C GLU A 332 0.86 25.73 -22.27
N ASP A 333 -0.42 25.95 -22.56
CA ASP A 333 -0.89 26.18 -23.91
C ASP A 333 0.12 27.17 -24.49
N GLU A 334 0.89 26.71 -25.47
CA GLU A 334 1.69 27.60 -26.27
C GLU A 334 0.69 28.62 -26.83
N ASP A 335 0.63 29.80 -26.19
CA ASP A 335 -0.02 30.96 -26.76
C ASP A 335 0.62 31.13 -28.11
N ASP A 336 0.00 30.58 -29.15
CA ASP A 336 0.27 30.90 -30.54
C ASP A 336 0.11 32.44 -30.64
N GLU A 337 1.22 33.13 -30.40
CA GLU A 337 1.35 34.52 -30.85
C GLU A 337 1.08 34.51 -32.35
N CYS A 338 -0.16 34.76 -32.70
CA CYS A 338 -0.54 35.14 -34.04
C CYS A 338 0.22 36.43 -34.32
N ASP A 339 1.38 36.32 -34.95
CA ASP A 339 2.06 37.43 -35.57
C ASP A 339 1.11 38.05 -36.59
N ASP A 340 0.52 39.17 -36.19
CA ASP A 340 -0.25 40.11 -37.03
C ASP A 340 0.74 40.80 -37.99
N ASP A 341 1.24 40.02 -38.97
CA ASP A 341 1.95 40.59 -40.12
C ASP A 341 0.96 41.30 -41.04
N ASN A 342 0.93 42.58 -40.81
CA ASN A 342 0.31 43.63 -41.58
C ASN A 342 0.68 43.51 -43.08
N HIS A 343 -0.17 42.82 -43.88
CA HIS A 343 -0.15 42.90 -45.32
C HIS A 343 -1.41 43.63 -45.82
N GLU A 344 -1.20 44.96 -46.02
CA GLU A 344 -2.06 45.75 -46.89
C GLU A 344 -2.08 45.15 -48.30
N HIS A 345 -3.13 44.45 -48.67
CA HIS A 345 -3.48 44.21 -50.06
C HIS A 345 -4.70 45.04 -50.45
N HIS A 346 -4.39 46.15 -51.11
CA HIS A 346 -5.31 46.83 -52.02
C HIS A 346 -5.82 45.83 -53.09
N CYS A 347 -7.09 45.48 -53.07
CA CYS A 347 -7.78 44.93 -54.22
C CYS A 347 -9.11 45.65 -54.43
N GLY A 348 -9.04 46.58 -55.34
CA GLY A 348 -10.26 47.15 -55.92
C GLY A 348 -10.82 46.17 -56.93
N CYS A 349 -12.06 45.83 -56.82
CA CYS A 349 -12.85 45.27 -57.91
C CYS A 349 -14.32 45.64 -57.72
N ASP A 350 -14.81 46.26 -58.77
CA ASP A 350 -16.17 46.75 -58.97
C ASP A 350 -17.27 45.67 -58.92
N ALA A 351 -18.41 46.19 -58.64
CA ALA A 351 -19.73 45.56 -58.66
C ALA A 351 -20.01 44.66 -59.89
N HIS A 352 -20.77 43.56 -59.64
CA HIS A 352 -21.97 43.27 -60.42
C HIS A 352 -22.83 42.15 -59.75
N HIS A 353 -24.14 42.42 -59.75
CA HIS A 353 -25.25 41.59 -59.43
C HIS A 353 -25.22 40.19 -60.09
N HIS A 354 -25.75 39.13 -59.41
CA HIS A 354 -26.95 38.42 -59.80
C HIS A 354 -27.24 37.18 -58.88
N HIS A 355 -28.40 37.15 -58.40
CA HIS A 355 -29.43 36.11 -58.12
C HIS A 355 -29.11 34.61 -58.22
N HIS A 356 -29.79 33.92 -57.28
CA HIS A 356 -30.50 32.59 -57.31
C HIS A 356 -29.67 31.35 -56.98
N ASP A 357 -30.05 30.74 -55.93
CA ASP A 357 -31.02 29.65 -55.66
C ASP A 357 -30.43 28.29 -55.42
N ASP A 358 -31.04 27.69 -54.41
CA ASP A 358 -31.22 26.26 -54.16
C ASP A 358 -30.07 25.38 -53.75
N CYS A 359 -30.11 25.11 -52.46
CA CYS A 359 -29.48 23.96 -51.84
C CYS A 359 -30.51 22.90 -51.55
N GLY A 360 -30.51 21.85 -52.33
CA GLY A 360 -31.35 20.66 -52.14
C GLY A 360 -30.68 19.61 -51.30
N CYS A 361 -31.26 19.35 -50.15
CA CYS A 361 -30.96 18.17 -49.35
C CYS A 361 -31.66 16.96 -49.98
N HIS A 362 -30.97 15.87 -50.16
CA HIS A 362 -31.57 14.57 -50.39
C HIS A 362 -31.12 13.53 -49.41
N HIS A 363 -32.06 13.08 -48.60
CA HIS A 363 -32.09 11.76 -47.95
C HIS A 363 -32.22 10.67 -49.00
N GLY A 364 -31.60 9.56 -48.77
CA GLY A 364 -31.81 8.32 -49.50
C GLY A 364 -31.65 7.15 -48.54
N GLU A 365 -32.78 6.60 -48.19
CA GLU A 365 -32.95 5.30 -47.51
C GLU A 365 -32.83 4.13 -48.50
N ASP A 366 -32.60 2.96 -47.85
CA ASP A 366 -33.06 1.63 -48.29
C ASP A 366 -32.15 0.68 -49.07
N GLY A 367 -32.20 -0.53 -48.49
CA GLY A 367 -32.15 -1.81 -49.20
C GLY A 367 -31.04 -2.74 -48.73
N GLY A 368 -31.15 -3.65 -47.87
CA GLY A 368 -31.92 -4.87 -47.80
C GLY A 368 -31.30 -5.97 -48.69
N GLY A 369 -30.81 -7.08 -48.10
CA GLY A 369 -30.50 -8.24 -48.92
C GLY A 369 -29.57 -9.29 -48.30
N HIS A 370 -30.14 -10.23 -47.72
CA HIS A 370 -29.85 -11.64 -47.40
C HIS A 370 -28.75 -12.42 -48.13
N LEU A 371 -28.25 -13.41 -47.35
CA LEU A 371 -27.77 -14.80 -47.68
C LEU A 371 -26.33 -14.99 -48.16
N SER A 372 -25.55 -15.64 -47.38
CA SER A 372 -25.32 -17.10 -47.17
C SER A 372 -24.21 -17.31 -46.18
#